data_80376555f2bfcc25d7ade84804e0cc26
#
_entry.id   80376555f2bfcc25d7ade84804e0cc26
#
_cell.length_a   1.000
_cell.length_b   1.000
_cell.length_c   1.000
_cell.angle_alpha   90.00
_cell.angle_beta   90.00
_cell.angle_gamma   90.00
#
_symmetry.space_group_name_H-M   'P 1'
#
loop_
_entity.id
_entity.type
_entity.pdbx_description
1 polymer ?
#
loop_
_entity_poly.entity_id
_entity_poly.type
_entity_poly.pdbx_seq_one_letter_code
_entity_poly.pdbx_strand_id
1 'polypeptide(L)'
;MKKIAIIGAGISGLSSAHFLKDHYDVTVFEKESTPGGLIRCERVGDNLFHTCGGHIFNSKRQDVLDWFWSKFKVEEEFTKADRNSVVYMNNAKEIPYPIENHMYLFDADIQKKFINDLLQIVRNEGNEPTNFEEFLKHRFGKTLYEMYFKPYNEKVWRRDLVQIPLSWLAGKLPMPTVAEIIFNNINHIKEKAFVHATFWYEKMNGSQYIADKLAEGINIHYNANIESILYTEKKWSVCGEEFEKVIFCGNIQQLPTLIKGVDIDMYEKEISSLEYHGTTTVFCSIVANCKVARTN
;
A
#
# COMPACT_ATOMS: atom_id res chain seq x y z
N MET A 1 -9.16 29.60 -18.75
CA MET A 1 -8.41 29.11 -17.57
C MET A 1 -7.02 28.68 -18.00
N LYS A 2 -6.04 28.63 -17.09
CA LYS A 2 -4.71 28.08 -17.38
C LYS A 2 -4.83 26.57 -17.58
N LYS A 3 -4.13 26.04 -18.58
CA LYS A 3 -4.13 24.61 -18.90
C LYS A 3 -3.11 23.85 -18.06
N ILE A 4 -3.52 22.71 -17.52
CA ILE A 4 -2.65 21.79 -16.74
C ILE A 4 -2.76 20.39 -17.32
N ALA A 5 -1.63 19.78 -17.65
CA ALA A 5 -1.57 18.36 -17.99
C ALA A 5 -1.28 17.53 -16.73
N ILE A 6 -1.97 16.41 -16.58
CA ILE A 6 -1.69 15.40 -15.56
C ILE A 6 -1.35 14.10 -16.28
N ILE A 7 -0.21 13.51 -15.95
CA ILE A 7 0.27 12.27 -16.57
C ILE A 7 -0.03 11.09 -15.62
N GLY A 8 -0.95 10.23 -16.05
CA GLY A 8 -1.43 9.07 -15.32
C GLY A 8 -2.78 9.27 -14.63
N ALA A 9 -3.77 8.41 -14.94
CA ALA A 9 -5.09 8.36 -14.33
C ALA A 9 -5.16 7.31 -13.19
N GLY A 10 -4.09 7.14 -12.44
CA GLY A 10 -4.12 6.47 -11.14
C GLY A 10 -4.77 7.36 -10.08
N ILE A 11 -4.90 6.87 -8.84
CA ILE A 11 -5.54 7.63 -7.76
C ILE A 11 -4.91 9.01 -7.56
N SER A 12 -3.60 9.13 -7.65
CA SER A 12 -2.90 10.42 -7.50
C SER A 12 -3.30 11.42 -8.59
N GLY A 13 -3.35 10.98 -9.85
CA GLY A 13 -3.73 11.84 -10.96
C GLY A 13 -5.21 12.24 -10.94
N LEU A 14 -6.09 11.28 -10.68
CA LEU A 14 -7.53 11.54 -10.56
C LEU A 14 -7.85 12.48 -9.39
N SER A 15 -7.24 12.29 -8.23
CA SER A 15 -7.41 13.19 -7.09
C SER A 15 -6.89 14.59 -7.39
N SER A 16 -5.71 14.70 -8.04
CA SER A 16 -5.16 16.00 -8.47
C SER A 16 -6.10 16.71 -9.45
N ALA A 17 -6.66 15.98 -10.40
CA ALA A 17 -7.63 16.54 -11.34
C ALA A 17 -8.88 17.08 -10.62
N HIS A 18 -9.41 16.35 -9.64
CA HIS A 18 -10.55 16.80 -8.83
C HIS A 18 -10.28 18.08 -8.04
N PHE A 19 -9.09 18.26 -7.51
CA PHE A 19 -8.73 19.47 -6.77
C PHE A 19 -8.46 20.68 -7.70
N LEU A 20 -8.17 20.43 -8.96
CA LEU A 20 -7.76 21.48 -9.89
C LEU A 20 -8.84 21.89 -10.90
N LYS A 21 -9.78 21.00 -11.26
CA LYS A 21 -10.73 21.20 -12.37
C LYS A 21 -11.62 22.43 -12.25
N ASP A 22 -11.89 22.90 -11.05
CA ASP A 22 -12.76 24.06 -10.82
C ASP A 22 -12.01 25.40 -11.04
N HIS A 23 -10.66 25.36 -11.10
CA HIS A 23 -9.81 26.54 -11.22
C HIS A 23 -8.94 26.54 -12.48
N TYR A 24 -8.78 25.37 -13.11
CA TYR A 24 -7.89 25.16 -14.25
C TYR A 24 -8.59 24.32 -15.33
N ASP A 25 -8.13 24.47 -16.55
CA ASP A 25 -8.46 23.57 -17.65
C ASP A 25 -7.53 22.35 -17.58
N VAL A 26 -8.04 21.25 -17.03
CA VAL A 26 -7.23 20.05 -16.70
C VAL A 26 -7.46 18.97 -17.75
N THR A 27 -6.37 18.49 -18.33
CA THR A 27 -6.34 17.31 -19.19
C THR A 27 -5.49 16.23 -18.55
N VAL A 28 -6.02 15.02 -18.41
CA VAL A 28 -5.31 13.83 -17.90
C VAL A 28 -4.94 12.94 -19.08
N PHE A 29 -3.70 12.46 -19.11
CA PHE A 29 -3.23 11.49 -20.12
C PHE A 29 -2.98 10.15 -19.43
N GLU A 30 -3.64 9.11 -19.92
CA GLU A 30 -3.52 7.73 -19.37
C GLU A 30 -3.12 6.76 -20.50
N LYS A 31 -2.07 5.98 -20.25
CA LYS A 31 -1.57 5.02 -21.25
C LYS A 31 -2.49 3.82 -21.48
N GLU A 32 -3.26 3.46 -20.46
CA GLU A 32 -4.18 2.34 -20.52
C GLU A 32 -5.55 2.78 -21.07
N SER A 33 -6.40 1.81 -21.37
CA SER A 33 -7.78 2.05 -21.83
C SER A 33 -8.75 2.37 -20.69
N THR A 34 -8.32 2.21 -19.43
CA THR A 34 -9.14 2.41 -18.23
C THR A 34 -8.34 3.11 -17.14
N PRO A 35 -8.98 3.91 -16.26
CA PRO A 35 -8.31 4.57 -15.15
C PRO A 35 -8.01 3.58 -14.02
N GLY A 36 -7.28 4.03 -13.00
CA GLY A 36 -7.11 3.31 -11.74
C GLY A 36 -5.68 2.96 -11.38
N GLY A 37 -4.79 2.84 -12.38
CA GLY A 37 -3.38 2.52 -12.08
C GLY A 37 -3.26 1.22 -11.26
N LEU A 38 -2.66 1.29 -10.07
CA LEU A 38 -2.44 0.11 -9.21
C LEU A 38 -3.72 -0.46 -8.58
N ILE A 39 -4.81 0.31 -8.51
CA ILE A 39 -6.08 -0.18 -7.93
C ILE A 39 -7.02 -0.81 -8.96
N ARG A 40 -6.57 -0.99 -10.19
CA ARG A 40 -7.39 -1.60 -11.26
C ARG A 40 -7.83 -3.00 -10.90
N CYS A 41 -9.08 -3.29 -11.28
CA CYS A 41 -9.62 -4.64 -11.29
C CYS A 41 -9.99 -5.03 -12.72
N GLU A 42 -9.93 -6.32 -12.99
CA GLU A 42 -10.36 -6.91 -14.25
C GLU A 42 -11.38 -8.01 -13.97
N ARG A 43 -12.44 -8.05 -14.78
CA ARG A 43 -13.45 -9.10 -14.68
C ARG A 43 -13.22 -10.12 -15.77
N VAL A 44 -13.05 -11.38 -15.36
CA VAL A 44 -12.93 -12.52 -16.25
C VAL A 44 -14.06 -13.49 -15.92
N GLY A 45 -15.07 -13.56 -16.79
CA GLY A 45 -16.34 -14.23 -16.49
C GLY A 45 -17.01 -13.59 -15.28
N ASP A 46 -17.40 -14.39 -14.30
CA ASP A 46 -18.04 -13.90 -13.07
C ASP A 46 -17.04 -13.48 -11.99
N ASN A 47 -15.76 -13.67 -12.21
CA ASN A 47 -14.73 -13.37 -11.21
C ASN A 47 -14.13 -11.97 -11.39
N LEU A 48 -13.98 -11.26 -10.28
CA LEU A 48 -13.28 -9.98 -10.23
C LEU A 48 -11.87 -10.18 -9.71
N PHE A 49 -10.88 -9.75 -10.47
CA PHE A 49 -9.46 -9.86 -10.13
C PHE A 49 -8.82 -8.50 -9.94
N HIS A 50 -8.07 -8.33 -8.85
CA HIS A 50 -7.23 -7.16 -8.62
C HIS A 50 -5.90 -7.32 -9.35
N THR A 51 -5.64 -6.53 -10.37
CA THR A 51 -4.46 -6.69 -11.24
C THR A 51 -3.12 -6.51 -10.52
N CYS A 52 -3.09 -5.70 -9.46
CA CYS A 52 -1.88 -5.41 -8.68
C CYS A 52 -2.04 -5.76 -7.18
N GLY A 53 -2.91 -6.73 -6.85
CA GLY A 53 -3.26 -7.08 -5.46
C GLY A 53 -4.44 -6.28 -4.92
N GLY A 54 -5.01 -6.74 -3.81
CA GLY A 54 -6.19 -6.11 -3.20
C GLY A 54 -5.84 -4.76 -2.58
N HIS A 55 -6.61 -3.74 -2.91
CA HIS A 55 -6.46 -2.39 -2.37
C HIS A 55 -7.73 -1.97 -1.64
N ILE A 56 -7.56 -1.40 -0.46
CA ILE A 56 -8.63 -0.80 0.34
C ILE A 56 -8.27 0.65 0.64
N PHE A 57 -9.28 1.51 0.74
CA PHE A 57 -9.07 2.89 1.16
C PHE A 57 -9.16 3.02 2.67
N ASN A 58 -8.21 3.71 3.24
CA ASN A 58 -8.24 4.21 4.61
C ASN A 58 -7.31 5.43 4.75
N SER A 59 -7.56 6.27 5.76
CA SER A 59 -6.72 7.41 6.12
C SER A 59 -6.81 7.69 7.61
N LYS A 60 -5.74 8.25 8.18
CA LYS A 60 -5.75 8.83 9.55
C LYS A 60 -6.20 10.29 9.54
N ARG A 61 -6.28 10.91 8.37
CA ARG A 61 -6.67 12.31 8.20
C ARG A 61 -8.18 12.39 7.96
N GLN A 62 -8.90 13.05 8.84
CA GLN A 62 -10.36 13.19 8.74
C GLN A 62 -10.79 13.99 7.51
N ASP A 63 -10.08 15.06 7.17
CA ASP A 63 -10.34 15.86 5.98
C ASP A 63 -10.26 15.06 4.66
N VAL A 64 -9.30 14.11 4.60
CA VAL A 64 -9.16 13.19 3.46
C VAL A 64 -10.31 12.18 3.42
N LEU A 65 -10.70 11.63 4.59
CA LEU A 65 -11.84 10.72 4.68
C LEU A 65 -13.13 11.42 4.26
N ASP A 66 -13.39 12.62 4.75
CA ASP A 66 -14.60 13.39 4.45
C ASP A 66 -14.68 13.71 2.96
N TRP A 67 -13.57 14.18 2.35
CA TRP A 67 -13.50 14.42 0.93
C TRP A 67 -13.76 13.15 0.12
N PHE A 68 -13.09 12.05 0.46
CA PHE A 68 -13.22 10.80 -0.28
C PHE A 68 -14.65 10.26 -0.21
N TRP A 69 -15.18 10.10 1.00
CA TRP A 69 -16.51 9.54 1.19
C TRP A 69 -17.64 10.43 0.67
N SER A 70 -17.39 11.75 0.52
CA SER A 70 -18.35 12.65 -0.13
C SER A 70 -18.64 12.30 -1.60
N LYS A 71 -17.82 11.46 -2.23
CA LYS A 71 -17.98 11.02 -3.62
C LYS A 71 -18.88 9.80 -3.78
N PHE A 72 -19.26 9.14 -2.68
CA PHE A 72 -19.91 7.84 -2.71
C PHE A 72 -21.13 7.78 -1.79
N LYS A 73 -22.06 6.90 -2.12
CA LYS A 73 -23.17 6.50 -1.23
C LYS A 73 -22.74 5.25 -0.45
N VAL A 74 -22.00 5.45 0.64
CA VAL A 74 -21.25 4.40 1.34
C VAL A 74 -22.12 3.21 1.70
N GLU A 75 -23.28 3.42 2.32
CA GLU A 75 -24.17 2.35 2.78
C GLU A 75 -24.78 1.55 1.61
N GLU A 76 -25.00 2.20 0.45
CA GLU A 76 -25.58 1.57 -0.73
C GLU A 76 -24.52 0.78 -1.52
N GLU A 77 -23.34 1.38 -1.70
CA GLU A 77 -22.31 0.93 -2.65
C GLU A 77 -21.24 0.04 -2.01
N PHE A 78 -21.00 0.19 -0.71
CA PHE A 78 -19.94 -0.53 -0.03
C PHE A 78 -20.46 -1.49 1.05
N THR A 79 -19.63 -2.50 1.35
CA THR A 79 -19.82 -3.40 2.49
C THR A 79 -18.68 -3.17 3.47
N LYS A 80 -19.01 -3.00 4.75
CA LYS A 80 -18.02 -2.95 5.82
C LYS A 80 -17.58 -4.35 6.16
N ALA A 81 -16.28 -4.57 6.24
CA ALA A 81 -15.68 -5.84 6.59
C ALA A 81 -14.62 -5.66 7.68
N ASP A 82 -14.50 -6.65 8.55
CA ASP A 82 -13.42 -6.75 9.49
C ASP A 82 -12.20 -7.42 8.84
N ARG A 83 -11.01 -6.91 9.15
CA ARG A 83 -9.78 -7.55 8.72
C ARG A 83 -9.59 -8.87 9.45
N ASN A 84 -9.50 -9.94 8.70
CA ASN A 84 -9.15 -11.27 9.21
C ASN A 84 -7.83 -11.71 8.56
N SER A 85 -6.72 -11.28 9.14
CA SER A 85 -5.37 -11.63 8.66
C SER A 85 -4.82 -12.76 9.51
N VAL A 86 -4.23 -13.76 8.84
CA VAL A 86 -3.58 -14.90 9.48
C VAL A 86 -2.16 -15.06 8.96
N VAL A 87 -1.30 -15.61 9.78
CA VAL A 87 0.06 -16.02 9.43
C VAL A 87 0.07 -17.53 9.29
N TYR A 88 0.42 -18.02 8.10
CA TYR A 88 0.67 -19.45 7.90
C TYR A 88 2.09 -19.78 8.29
N MET A 89 2.23 -20.56 9.36
CA MET A 89 3.52 -21.07 9.78
C MET A 89 3.83 -22.40 9.08
N ASN A 90 5.10 -22.81 9.14
CA ASN A 90 5.50 -24.15 8.72
C ASN A 90 4.57 -25.19 9.38
N ASN A 91 4.08 -26.16 8.65
CA ASN A 91 3.07 -27.16 9.03
C ASN A 91 1.60 -26.72 8.84
N ALA A 92 1.34 -25.71 8.02
CA ALA A 92 0.00 -25.20 7.72
C ALA A 92 -0.80 -24.73 8.98
N LYS A 93 -0.10 -24.40 10.07
CA LYS A 93 -0.73 -23.82 11.26
C LYS A 93 -1.07 -22.36 11.00
N GLU A 94 -2.32 -22.02 11.14
CA GLU A 94 -2.80 -20.64 11.07
C GLU A 94 -2.69 -19.97 12.45
N ILE A 95 -1.99 -18.84 12.48
CA ILE A 95 -1.89 -17.99 13.67
C ILE A 95 -2.54 -16.65 13.32
N PRO A 96 -3.50 -16.17 14.12
CA PRO A 96 -4.08 -14.85 13.88
C PRO A 96 -3.00 -13.76 13.95
N TYR A 97 -3.15 -12.72 13.14
CA TYR A 97 -2.28 -11.55 13.17
C TYR A 97 -2.84 -10.49 14.16
N PRO A 98 -2.01 -9.82 14.95
CA PRO A 98 -0.55 -9.88 14.97
C PRO A 98 -0.04 -11.06 15.81
N ILE A 99 1.00 -11.71 15.31
CA ILE A 99 1.51 -12.97 15.84
C ILE A 99 2.03 -12.85 17.30
N GLU A 100 2.57 -11.69 17.68
CA GLU A 100 3.06 -11.41 19.04
C GLU A 100 1.98 -11.51 20.11
N ASN A 101 0.72 -11.32 19.75
CA ASN A 101 -0.42 -11.45 20.67
C ASN A 101 -0.95 -12.88 20.80
N HIS A 102 -0.42 -13.82 20.01
CA HIS A 102 -0.95 -15.17 19.88
C HIS A 102 0.11 -16.25 20.18
N MET A 103 1.13 -15.91 20.98
CA MET A 103 2.20 -16.86 21.33
C MET A 103 1.70 -18.04 22.17
N TYR A 104 0.56 -17.89 22.84
CA TYR A 104 -0.11 -18.98 23.56
C TYR A 104 -0.52 -20.15 22.65
N LEU A 105 -0.58 -19.96 21.34
CA LEU A 105 -0.86 -21.01 20.36
C LEU A 105 0.37 -21.86 20.02
N PHE A 106 1.57 -21.47 20.41
CA PHE A 106 2.80 -22.18 20.12
C PHE A 106 3.14 -23.21 21.20
N ASP A 107 4.13 -24.07 20.93
CA ASP A 107 4.59 -25.08 21.86
C ASP A 107 5.25 -24.43 23.10
N ALA A 108 5.20 -25.09 24.24
CA ALA A 108 5.68 -24.59 25.52
C ALA A 108 7.14 -24.11 25.47
N ASP A 109 8.00 -24.78 24.71
CA ASP A 109 9.41 -24.39 24.59
C ASP A 109 9.60 -23.09 23.84
N ILE A 110 8.78 -22.85 22.79
CA ILE A 110 8.75 -21.58 22.06
C ILE A 110 8.22 -20.47 22.98
N GLN A 111 7.13 -20.75 23.70
CA GLN A 111 6.58 -19.79 24.65
C GLN A 111 7.60 -19.37 25.71
N LYS A 112 8.34 -20.36 26.32
CA LYS A 112 9.39 -20.07 27.30
C LYS A 112 10.50 -19.19 26.75
N LYS A 113 10.98 -19.50 25.53
CA LYS A 113 12.00 -18.67 24.84
C LYS A 113 11.50 -17.25 24.62
N PHE A 114 10.27 -17.10 24.12
CA PHE A 114 9.67 -15.79 23.88
C PHE A 114 9.51 -14.98 25.18
N ILE A 115 9.03 -15.60 26.27
CA ILE A 115 8.92 -14.93 27.56
C ILE A 115 10.30 -14.47 28.06
N ASN A 116 11.33 -15.31 27.91
CA ASN A 116 12.69 -14.94 28.30
C ASN A 116 13.20 -13.76 27.49
N ASP A 117 12.93 -13.73 26.18
CA ASP A 117 13.28 -12.59 25.33
C ASP A 117 12.60 -11.30 25.81
N LEU A 118 11.30 -11.35 26.12
CA LEU A 118 10.57 -10.18 26.64
C LEU A 118 11.13 -9.69 27.98
N LEU A 119 11.51 -10.62 28.89
CA LEU A 119 12.15 -10.28 30.16
C LEU A 119 13.53 -9.66 29.95
N GLN A 120 14.29 -10.09 28.93
CA GLN A 120 15.57 -9.49 28.58
C GLN A 120 15.38 -8.07 28.03
N ILE A 121 14.38 -7.85 27.17
CA ILE A 121 14.05 -6.52 26.64
C ILE A 121 13.78 -5.53 27.78
N VAL A 122 12.99 -5.92 28.79
CA VAL A 122 12.67 -5.08 29.95
C VAL A 122 13.89 -4.78 30.81
N ARG A 123 14.84 -5.73 30.92
CA ARG A 123 16.05 -5.59 31.76
C ARG A 123 17.16 -4.79 31.09
N ASN A 124 17.20 -4.81 29.76
CA ASN A 124 18.26 -4.16 29.00
C ASN A 124 17.78 -2.79 28.54
N GLU A 125 18.27 -1.74 29.18
CA GLU A 125 18.28 -0.40 28.60
C GLU A 125 19.40 -0.38 27.53
N GLY A 126 19.12 -1.06 26.40
CA GLY A 126 20.07 -1.15 25.28
C GLY A 126 20.14 0.15 24.49
N ASN A 127 21.13 0.24 23.60
CA ASN A 127 21.20 1.34 22.63
C ASN A 127 19.95 1.35 21.73
N GLU A 128 19.53 2.55 21.33
CA GLU A 128 18.46 2.70 20.35
C GLU A 128 18.82 1.97 19.05
N PRO A 129 17.86 1.23 18.45
CA PRO A 129 18.11 0.47 17.23
C PRO A 129 18.44 1.43 16.07
N THR A 130 19.40 1.06 15.24
CA THR A 130 19.89 1.85 14.09
C THR A 130 19.31 1.38 12.76
N ASN A 131 18.80 0.16 12.69
CA ASN A 131 18.24 -0.47 11.50
C ASN A 131 17.03 -1.35 11.84
N PHE A 132 16.35 -1.84 10.82
CA PHE A 132 15.10 -2.56 10.99
C PHE A 132 15.27 -3.94 11.68
N GLU A 133 16.38 -4.62 11.46
CA GLU A 133 16.69 -5.88 12.16
C GLU A 133 16.81 -5.67 13.66
N GLU A 134 17.63 -4.69 14.07
CA GLU A 134 17.81 -4.35 15.50
C GLU A 134 16.49 -3.93 16.13
N PHE A 135 15.70 -3.12 15.42
CA PHE A 135 14.38 -2.71 15.86
C PHE A 135 13.47 -3.90 16.15
N LEU A 136 13.38 -4.86 15.23
CA LEU A 136 12.53 -6.04 15.41
C LEU A 136 12.98 -6.90 16.59
N LYS A 137 14.29 -7.11 16.75
CA LYS A 137 14.87 -7.85 17.88
C LYS A 137 14.64 -7.14 19.21
N HIS A 138 14.82 -5.83 19.24
CA HIS A 138 14.58 -5.00 20.42
C HIS A 138 13.12 -4.94 20.84
N ARG A 139 12.20 -5.01 19.87
CA ARG A 139 10.77 -4.87 20.15
C ARG A 139 10.10 -6.19 20.47
N PHE A 140 10.46 -7.26 19.77
CA PHE A 140 9.73 -8.52 19.80
C PHE A 140 10.58 -9.72 20.29
N GLY A 141 11.86 -9.51 20.51
CA GLY A 141 12.79 -10.53 20.94
C GLY A 141 13.31 -11.42 19.80
N LYS A 142 14.38 -12.15 20.12
CA LYS A 142 15.10 -12.99 19.15
C LYS A 142 14.24 -14.13 18.62
N THR A 143 13.47 -14.78 19.47
CA THR A 143 12.67 -15.96 19.11
C THR A 143 11.65 -15.61 18.03
N LEU A 144 10.86 -14.55 18.23
CA LEU A 144 9.84 -14.14 17.27
C LEU A 144 10.45 -13.51 16.03
N TYR A 145 11.58 -12.81 16.17
CA TYR A 145 12.36 -12.30 15.05
C TYR A 145 12.79 -13.43 14.10
N GLU A 146 13.46 -14.45 14.60
CA GLU A 146 13.97 -15.55 13.78
C GLU A 146 12.86 -16.41 13.18
N MET A 147 11.79 -16.64 13.94
CA MET A 147 10.70 -17.52 13.53
C MET A 147 9.77 -16.88 12.51
N TYR A 148 9.52 -15.57 12.59
CA TYR A 148 8.51 -14.91 11.79
C TYR A 148 9.02 -13.63 11.11
N PHE A 149 9.51 -12.65 11.87
CA PHE A 149 9.78 -11.33 11.31
C PHE A 149 10.87 -11.35 10.24
N LYS A 150 11.95 -12.09 10.48
CA LYS A 150 13.05 -12.20 9.53
C LYS A 150 12.59 -12.82 8.20
N PRO A 151 12.12 -14.06 8.14
CA PRO A 151 11.75 -14.70 6.87
C PRO A 151 10.63 -13.96 6.13
N TYR A 152 9.67 -13.38 6.86
CA TYR A 152 8.60 -12.59 6.27
C TYR A 152 9.13 -11.30 5.63
N ASN A 153 9.91 -10.53 6.38
CA ASN A 153 10.37 -9.24 5.90
C ASN A 153 11.44 -9.36 4.82
N GLU A 154 12.36 -10.34 4.89
CA GLU A 154 13.31 -10.61 3.81
C GLU A 154 12.59 -10.97 2.50
N LYS A 155 11.50 -11.73 2.58
CA LYS A 155 10.65 -12.03 1.43
C LYS A 155 9.98 -10.78 0.86
N VAL A 156 9.48 -9.90 1.72
CA VAL A 156 8.80 -8.65 1.33
C VAL A 156 9.79 -7.65 0.75
N TRP A 157 10.90 -7.40 1.44
CA TRP A 157 11.87 -6.36 1.07
C TRP A 157 12.90 -6.82 0.03
N ARG A 158 13.08 -8.13 -0.15
CA ARG A 158 14.07 -8.72 -1.06
C ARG A 158 15.50 -8.23 -0.78
N ARG A 159 15.81 -7.95 0.48
CA ARG A 159 17.12 -7.48 0.95
C ARG A 159 17.32 -7.79 2.42
N ASP A 160 18.57 -7.65 2.87
CA ASP A 160 18.94 -7.76 4.27
C ASP A 160 18.28 -6.65 5.10
N LEU A 161 17.69 -7.02 6.24
CA LEU A 161 16.95 -6.10 7.09
C LEU A 161 17.85 -5.06 7.78
N VAL A 162 19.15 -5.32 7.89
CA VAL A 162 20.15 -4.33 8.34
C VAL A 162 20.20 -3.11 7.41
N GLN A 163 19.90 -3.29 6.12
CA GLN A 163 19.91 -2.21 5.11
C GLN A 163 18.61 -1.39 5.11
N ILE A 164 17.58 -1.80 5.84
CA ILE A 164 16.30 -1.12 5.88
C ILE A 164 16.35 0.01 6.93
N PRO A 165 16.19 1.28 6.54
CA PRO A 165 16.20 2.40 7.48
C PRO A 165 14.93 2.43 8.33
N LEU A 166 15.02 2.99 9.54
CA LEU A 166 13.88 3.09 10.46
C LEU A 166 12.88 4.19 10.09
N SER A 167 13.26 5.13 9.24
CA SER A 167 12.42 6.28 8.86
C SER A 167 11.07 5.89 8.27
N TRP A 168 10.98 4.73 7.61
CA TRP A 168 9.70 4.25 7.05
C TRP A 168 8.71 3.75 8.10
N LEU A 169 9.17 3.41 9.30
CA LEU A 169 8.32 2.86 10.38
C LEU A 169 7.36 3.90 10.97
N ALA A 170 7.68 5.19 10.85
CA ALA A 170 6.96 6.25 11.53
C ALA A 170 5.43 6.17 11.31
N GLY A 171 4.72 5.74 12.36
CA GLY A 171 3.27 5.61 12.38
C GLY A 171 2.66 4.47 11.53
N LYS A 172 3.47 3.56 10.99
CA LYS A 172 2.99 2.46 10.13
C LYS A 172 2.80 1.13 10.85
N LEU A 173 3.58 0.87 11.88
CA LEU A 173 3.45 -0.34 12.67
C LEU A 173 2.91 -0.02 14.07
N PRO A 174 2.04 -0.87 14.63
CA PRO A 174 1.73 -0.84 16.05
C PRO A 174 3.01 -1.07 16.84
N MET A 175 3.14 -0.36 17.94
CA MET A 175 4.31 -0.42 18.81
C MET A 175 3.88 -0.87 20.20
N PRO A 176 3.40 -2.13 20.38
CA PRO A 176 2.95 -2.58 21.69
C PRO A 176 4.14 -2.62 22.68
N THR A 177 3.88 -2.23 23.90
CA THR A 177 4.80 -2.43 25.01
C THR A 177 4.89 -3.91 25.38
N VAL A 178 5.96 -4.32 26.06
CA VAL A 178 6.08 -5.70 26.57
C VAL A 178 4.90 -6.06 27.48
N ALA A 179 4.44 -5.11 28.31
CA ALA A 179 3.27 -5.31 29.17
C ALA A 179 1.99 -5.57 28.37
N GLU A 180 1.77 -4.83 27.30
CA GLU A 180 0.63 -5.04 26.40
C GLU A 180 0.71 -6.40 25.70
N ILE A 181 1.88 -6.78 25.20
CA ILE A 181 2.08 -8.11 24.60
C ILE A 181 1.72 -9.22 25.58
N ILE A 182 2.23 -9.14 26.81
CA ILE A 182 1.94 -10.12 27.87
C ILE A 182 0.45 -10.14 28.19
N PHE A 183 -0.15 -8.97 28.41
CA PHE A 183 -1.56 -8.82 28.72
C PHE A 183 -2.46 -9.41 27.63
N ASN A 184 -2.15 -9.11 26.35
CA ASN A 184 -2.89 -9.61 25.22
C ASN A 184 -2.82 -11.14 25.08
N ASN A 185 -1.64 -11.73 25.34
CA ASN A 185 -1.46 -13.18 25.33
C ASN A 185 -2.24 -13.87 26.45
N ILE A 186 -2.20 -13.33 27.69
CA ILE A 186 -2.91 -13.91 28.85
C ILE A 186 -4.42 -13.85 28.64
N ASN A 187 -4.93 -12.76 28.08
CA ASN A 187 -6.37 -12.53 27.91
C ASN A 187 -6.88 -12.92 26.53
N HIS A 188 -6.05 -13.50 25.66
CA HIS A 188 -6.37 -13.86 24.27
C HIS A 188 -7.02 -12.70 23.48
N ILE A 189 -6.50 -11.48 23.67
CA ILE A 189 -7.06 -10.29 23.07
C ILE A 189 -6.68 -10.21 21.59
N LYS A 190 -7.69 -10.15 20.74
CA LYS A 190 -7.51 -9.83 19.32
C LYS A 190 -7.24 -8.33 19.17
N GLU A 191 -6.17 -7.99 18.46
CA GLU A 191 -5.80 -6.60 18.18
C GLU A 191 -6.91 -5.87 17.41
N LYS A 192 -7.35 -4.74 17.93
CA LYS A 192 -8.34 -3.88 17.29
C LYS A 192 -7.79 -2.50 16.91
N ALA A 193 -6.55 -2.19 17.32
CA ALA A 193 -5.95 -0.87 17.13
C ALA A 193 -5.26 -0.67 15.77
N PHE A 194 -5.32 -1.65 14.87
CA PHE A 194 -4.78 -1.47 13.51
C PHE A 194 -5.54 -0.41 12.74
N VAL A 195 -4.81 0.43 12.01
CA VAL A 195 -5.36 1.44 11.09
C VAL A 195 -6.38 0.84 10.11
N HIS A 196 -6.28 -0.46 9.88
CA HIS A 196 -7.12 -1.22 8.94
C HIS A 196 -7.85 -2.38 9.64
N ALA A 197 -8.23 -2.25 10.92
CA ALA A 197 -9.01 -3.29 11.62
C ALA A 197 -10.36 -3.52 10.94
N THR A 198 -10.95 -2.47 10.39
CA THR A 198 -12.14 -2.54 9.55
C THR A 198 -11.90 -1.74 8.27
N PHE A 199 -12.57 -2.10 7.19
CA PHE A 199 -12.50 -1.38 5.92
C PHE A 199 -13.83 -1.49 5.18
N TRP A 200 -14.02 -0.54 4.25
CA TRP A 200 -15.14 -0.59 3.32
C TRP A 200 -14.63 -1.13 1.98
N TYR A 201 -15.40 -2.04 1.40
CA TYR A 201 -15.12 -2.63 0.10
C TYR A 201 -16.34 -2.50 -0.80
N GLU A 202 -16.14 -2.04 -2.03
CA GLU A 202 -17.23 -1.86 -2.98
C GLU A 202 -17.80 -3.21 -3.43
N LYS A 203 -19.14 -3.29 -3.53
CA LYS A 203 -19.89 -4.56 -3.61
C LYS A 203 -19.74 -5.30 -4.94
N MET A 204 -19.53 -4.58 -6.06
CA MET A 204 -19.64 -5.14 -7.42
C MET A 204 -18.33 -5.16 -8.19
N ASN A 205 -17.63 -4.03 -8.26
CA ASN A 205 -16.45 -3.83 -9.11
C ASN A 205 -15.17 -3.58 -8.31
N GLY A 206 -15.25 -3.69 -6.97
CA GLY A 206 -14.10 -3.52 -6.09
C GLY A 206 -13.47 -2.14 -6.23
N SER A 207 -12.14 -2.09 -6.14
CA SER A 207 -11.44 -0.81 -6.21
C SER A 207 -11.50 -0.13 -7.58
N GLN A 208 -11.85 -0.85 -8.66
CA GLN A 208 -12.08 -0.22 -9.97
C GLN A 208 -13.21 0.81 -9.92
N TYR A 209 -14.29 0.52 -9.22
CA TYR A 209 -15.41 1.45 -9.04
C TYR A 209 -14.95 2.81 -8.49
N ILE A 210 -13.99 2.79 -7.56
CA ILE A 210 -13.44 4.03 -7.00
C ILE A 210 -12.74 4.85 -8.09
N ALA A 211 -11.96 4.19 -8.95
CA ALA A 211 -11.26 4.86 -10.04
C ALA A 211 -12.25 5.41 -11.08
N ASP A 212 -13.24 4.62 -11.46
CA ASP A 212 -14.26 5.02 -12.44
C ASP A 212 -15.05 6.22 -11.90
N LYS A 213 -15.44 6.20 -10.65
CA LYS A 213 -16.16 7.30 -9.99
C LYS A 213 -15.34 8.59 -9.92
N LEU A 214 -14.05 8.47 -9.60
CA LEU A 214 -13.13 9.60 -9.61
C LEU A 214 -12.80 10.10 -11.04
N ALA A 215 -13.00 9.31 -12.06
CA ALA A 215 -12.81 9.73 -13.45
C ALA A 215 -14.01 10.50 -14.00
N GLU A 216 -15.20 10.40 -13.37
CA GLU A 216 -16.39 11.11 -13.81
C GLU A 216 -16.18 12.64 -13.87
N GLY A 217 -16.49 13.23 -15.04
CA GLY A 217 -16.36 14.66 -15.26
C GLY A 217 -14.92 15.19 -15.34
N ILE A 218 -13.94 14.31 -15.55
CA ILE A 218 -12.55 14.66 -15.85
C ILE A 218 -12.28 14.41 -17.33
N ASN A 219 -11.59 15.37 -17.98
CA ASN A 219 -11.13 15.19 -19.36
C ASN A 219 -9.92 14.26 -19.36
N ILE A 220 -10.10 13.01 -19.81
CA ILE A 220 -9.06 11.97 -19.81
C ILE A 220 -8.84 11.48 -21.25
N HIS A 221 -7.60 11.55 -21.71
CA HIS A 221 -7.15 10.95 -22.95
C HIS A 221 -6.58 9.55 -22.62
N TYR A 222 -7.36 8.52 -22.88
CA TYR A 222 -6.95 7.12 -22.73
C TYR A 222 -6.08 6.66 -23.90
N ASN A 223 -5.35 5.55 -23.71
CA ASN A 223 -4.40 5.01 -24.69
C ASN A 223 -3.34 6.02 -25.14
N ALA A 224 -3.06 7.00 -24.29
CA ALA A 224 -2.09 8.06 -24.53
C ALA A 224 -0.74 7.68 -23.91
N ASN A 225 0.10 6.99 -24.68
CA ASN A 225 1.47 6.70 -24.26
C ASN A 225 2.32 7.96 -24.44
N ILE A 226 2.79 8.55 -23.34
CA ILE A 226 3.60 9.76 -23.37
C ILE A 226 5.05 9.38 -23.69
N GLU A 227 5.56 9.88 -24.81
CA GLU A 227 6.93 9.66 -25.26
C GLU A 227 7.87 10.81 -24.87
N SER A 228 7.31 12.02 -24.71
CA SER A 228 8.06 13.19 -24.25
C SER A 228 7.19 14.23 -23.58
N ILE A 229 7.79 14.97 -22.66
CA ILE A 229 7.23 16.14 -21.97
C ILE A 229 8.23 17.26 -22.22
N LEU A 230 7.96 18.11 -23.21
CA LEU A 230 8.89 19.11 -23.66
C LEU A 230 8.59 20.47 -23.04
N TYR A 231 9.61 21.11 -22.44
CA TYR A 231 9.53 22.51 -22.00
C TYR A 231 10.23 23.42 -22.98
N THR A 232 9.50 24.36 -23.54
CA THR A 232 10.01 25.37 -24.45
C THR A 232 9.17 26.65 -24.35
N GLU A 233 9.78 27.81 -24.54
CA GLU A 233 9.11 29.11 -24.51
C GLU A 233 8.21 29.35 -23.29
N LYS A 234 8.65 28.85 -22.12
CA LYS A 234 7.93 28.92 -20.83
C LYS A 234 6.61 28.11 -20.78
N LYS A 235 6.43 27.17 -21.69
CA LYS A 235 5.31 26.25 -21.73
C LYS A 235 5.75 24.80 -21.83
N TRP A 236 4.86 23.92 -21.45
CA TRP A 236 5.02 22.47 -21.58
C TRP A 236 4.23 21.99 -22.80
N SER A 237 4.81 21.11 -23.59
CA SER A 237 4.12 20.39 -24.65
C SER A 237 4.03 18.90 -24.29
N VAL A 238 2.80 18.38 -24.34
CA VAL A 238 2.48 16.97 -24.09
C VAL A 238 1.53 16.52 -25.20
N CYS A 239 1.87 15.46 -25.93
CA CYS A 239 1.06 14.97 -27.08
C CYS A 239 0.69 16.05 -28.09
N GLY A 240 1.54 17.04 -28.30
CA GLY A 240 1.29 18.14 -29.26
C GLY A 240 0.40 19.27 -28.72
N GLU A 241 -0.07 19.19 -27.47
CA GLU A 241 -0.82 20.26 -26.81
C GLU A 241 0.06 21.04 -25.82
N GLU A 242 -0.24 22.35 -25.66
CA GLU A 242 0.50 23.24 -24.77
C GLU A 242 -0.19 23.42 -23.43
N PHE A 243 0.61 23.41 -22.35
CA PHE A 243 0.19 23.54 -20.95
C PHE A 243 1.10 24.51 -20.19
N GLU A 244 0.53 25.22 -19.21
CA GLU A 244 1.32 26.04 -18.28
C GLU A 244 2.05 25.19 -17.21
N LYS A 245 1.49 24.05 -16.86
CA LYS A 245 2.07 23.13 -15.87
C LYS A 245 1.80 21.68 -16.25
N VAL A 246 2.71 20.81 -15.77
CA VAL A 246 2.54 19.36 -15.84
C VAL A 246 2.64 18.78 -14.42
N ILE A 247 1.74 17.87 -14.10
CA ILE A 247 1.81 17.05 -12.88
C ILE A 247 2.07 15.62 -13.31
N PHE A 248 3.20 15.08 -12.93
CA PHE A 248 3.59 13.72 -13.26
C PHE A 248 3.17 12.75 -12.16
N CYS A 249 2.21 11.88 -12.45
CA CYS A 249 1.68 10.84 -11.55
C CYS A 249 1.99 9.41 -12.06
N GLY A 250 2.95 9.28 -12.97
CA GLY A 250 3.45 8.00 -13.46
C GLY A 250 4.60 7.45 -12.60
N ASN A 251 5.28 6.43 -13.11
CA ASN A 251 6.49 5.93 -12.47
C ASN A 251 7.61 6.98 -12.56
N ILE A 252 8.02 7.52 -11.42
CA ILE A 252 9.03 8.59 -11.35
C ILE A 252 10.35 8.23 -12.03
N GLN A 253 10.74 6.96 -12.05
CA GLN A 253 11.97 6.50 -12.71
C GLN A 253 11.94 6.68 -14.24
N GLN A 254 10.75 6.84 -14.83
CA GLN A 254 10.62 7.14 -16.26
C GLN A 254 10.76 8.64 -16.56
N LEU A 255 10.64 9.49 -15.56
CA LEU A 255 10.63 10.94 -15.76
C LEU A 255 11.90 11.46 -16.44
N PRO A 256 13.14 11.04 -16.07
CA PRO A 256 14.36 11.53 -16.73
C PRO A 256 14.39 11.24 -18.24
N THR A 257 13.82 10.15 -18.68
CA THR A 257 13.79 9.80 -20.10
C THR A 257 12.71 10.57 -20.87
N LEU A 258 11.66 10.99 -20.20
CA LEU A 258 10.50 11.65 -20.81
C LEU A 258 10.67 13.17 -20.89
N ILE A 259 11.24 13.79 -19.85
CA ILE A 259 11.34 15.25 -19.76
C ILE A 259 12.42 15.80 -20.67
N LYS A 260 12.11 16.89 -21.40
CA LYS A 260 13.03 17.54 -22.33
C LYS A 260 12.94 19.06 -22.16
N GLY A 261 14.06 19.75 -22.45
CA GLY A 261 14.10 21.21 -22.39
C GLY A 261 14.23 21.81 -20.99
N VAL A 262 14.44 20.97 -19.98
CA VAL A 262 14.72 21.36 -18.59
C VAL A 262 15.93 20.58 -18.10
N ASP A 263 16.80 21.25 -17.42
CA ASP A 263 17.92 20.62 -16.72
C ASP A 263 17.38 19.95 -15.44
N ILE A 264 17.50 18.62 -15.38
CA ILE A 264 17.11 17.79 -14.23
C ILE A 264 18.27 16.98 -13.66
N ASP A 265 19.49 17.26 -14.07
CA ASP A 265 20.69 16.49 -13.70
C ASP A 265 20.85 16.32 -12.19
N MET A 266 20.48 17.36 -11.44
CA MET A 266 20.51 17.30 -9.96
C MET A 266 19.54 16.27 -9.37
N TYR A 267 18.45 15.91 -10.06
CA TYR A 267 17.45 14.94 -9.61
C TYR A 267 17.62 13.57 -10.27
N GLU A 268 18.30 13.50 -11.42
CA GLU A 268 18.42 12.27 -12.20
C GLU A 268 19.13 11.18 -11.41
N LYS A 269 20.19 11.54 -10.68
CA LYS A 269 20.93 10.62 -9.84
C LYS A 269 20.06 10.06 -8.70
N GLU A 270 19.34 10.93 -8.00
CA GLU A 270 18.44 10.53 -6.92
C GLU A 270 17.30 9.67 -7.45
N ILE A 271 16.68 10.05 -8.56
CA ILE A 271 15.59 9.28 -9.19
C ILE A 271 16.10 7.90 -9.63
N SER A 272 17.27 7.85 -10.27
CA SER A 272 17.86 6.60 -10.75
C SER A 272 18.31 5.68 -9.61
N SER A 273 18.60 6.25 -8.43
CA SER A 273 18.98 5.49 -7.22
C SER A 273 17.79 4.88 -6.50
N LEU A 274 16.54 5.26 -6.83
CA LEU A 274 15.36 4.67 -6.25
C LEU A 274 15.27 3.20 -6.63
N GLU A 275 15.23 2.34 -5.62
CA GLU A 275 15.08 0.92 -5.81
C GLU A 275 13.64 0.48 -5.56
N TYR A 276 13.14 -0.40 -6.41
CA TYR A 276 11.84 -1.05 -6.24
C TYR A 276 11.89 -2.48 -6.75
N HIS A 277 10.97 -3.28 -6.28
CA HIS A 277 10.69 -4.59 -6.86
C HIS A 277 9.21 -4.71 -7.21
N GLY A 278 8.93 -5.47 -8.26
CA GLY A 278 7.56 -5.72 -8.70
C GLY A 278 6.86 -6.77 -7.85
N THR A 279 5.54 -6.77 -7.92
CA THR A 279 4.68 -7.82 -7.38
C THR A 279 4.07 -8.60 -8.54
N THR A 280 4.14 -9.93 -8.48
CA THR A 280 3.42 -10.79 -9.41
C THR A 280 2.13 -11.25 -8.75
N THR A 281 1.00 -10.94 -9.36
CA THR A 281 -0.31 -11.42 -8.92
C THR A 281 -0.72 -12.61 -9.80
N VAL A 282 -1.01 -13.75 -9.17
CA VAL A 282 -1.49 -14.94 -9.87
C VAL A 282 -2.98 -15.10 -9.56
N PHE A 283 -3.79 -15.09 -10.61
CA PHE A 283 -5.22 -15.29 -10.50
C PHE A 283 -5.54 -16.78 -10.66
N CYS A 284 -6.28 -17.31 -9.68
CA CYS A 284 -6.73 -18.70 -9.69
C CYS A 284 -8.25 -18.76 -9.66
N SER A 285 -8.86 -19.36 -10.68
CA SER A 285 -10.26 -19.73 -10.65
C SER A 285 -10.40 -21.17 -10.17
N ILE A 286 -11.24 -21.41 -9.18
CA ILE A 286 -11.48 -22.76 -8.62
C ILE A 286 -12.85 -23.22 -9.09
N VAL A 287 -12.89 -24.36 -9.79
CA VAL A 287 -14.15 -24.99 -10.21
C VAL A 287 -14.89 -25.52 -8.98
N ALA A 288 -16.18 -25.31 -8.94
CA ALA A 288 -17.12 -25.31 -7.83
C ALA A 288 -17.28 -26.60 -7.00
N ASN A 289 -16.27 -27.38 -6.71
CA ASN A 289 -16.31 -28.45 -5.71
C ASN A 289 -15.09 -28.49 -4.80
N CYS A 290 -14.17 -27.56 -4.93
CA CYS A 290 -13.10 -27.36 -3.97
C CYS A 290 -13.65 -26.56 -2.79
N LYS A 291 -13.88 -27.21 -1.65
CA LYS A 291 -14.00 -26.50 -0.38
C LYS A 291 -12.66 -25.87 -0.10
N VAL A 292 -12.50 -24.59 -0.42
CA VAL A 292 -11.46 -23.80 0.25
C VAL A 292 -11.82 -23.86 1.72
N ALA A 293 -11.07 -24.64 2.48
CA ALA A 293 -11.28 -24.71 3.92
C ALA A 293 -11.06 -23.30 4.47
N ARG A 294 -12.15 -22.58 4.69
CA ARG A 294 -12.13 -21.50 5.66
C ARG A 294 -12.10 -22.22 7.01
N THR A 295 -10.97 -22.35 7.59
CA THR A 295 -10.89 -22.62 9.01
C THR A 295 -11.38 -21.36 9.72
N ASN A 296 -12.53 -21.50 10.38
CA ASN A 296 -13.13 -20.45 11.23
C ASN A 296 -12.19 -20.10 12.38
#